data_47d39996e61425a02df876836fab5c38
#
_entry.id   47d39996e61425a02df876836fab5c38
#
_cell.length_a   1.000
_cell.length_b   1.000
_cell.length_c   1.000
_cell.angle_alpha   90.00
_cell.angle_beta   90.00
_cell.angle_gamma   90.00
#
_symmetry.space_group_name_H-M   'P 1'
#
loop_
_entity.id
_entity.type
_entity.pdbx_description
1 polymer ?
#
loop_
_entity_poly.entity_id
_entity_poly.type
_entity_poly.pdbx_seq_one_letter_code
_entity_poly.pdbx_strand_id
1 'polypeptide(L)'
;MACVKWFDLQHPVLSALLFHVPNGGHRNAREAARFKAMGVRPGVPDLLLLYPKQGFHFLALELKAGKNTQTYEQKRYESILTHRAGGKYVVVRSIDGFIEAVSSYLDG
;
A
#
# COMPACT_ATOMS: atom_id res chain seq x y z
N MET A 1 12.78 4.96 2.86
CA MET A 1 11.47 5.43 3.35
C MET A 1 11.37 5.16 4.85
N ALA A 2 10.98 6.17 5.61
CA ALA A 2 10.94 6.09 7.07
C ALA A 2 9.96 5.02 7.59
N CYS A 3 8.83 4.87 6.93
CA CYS A 3 7.82 3.88 7.31
C CYS A 3 8.36 2.44 7.23
N VAL A 4 9.01 2.10 6.13
CA VAL A 4 9.58 0.77 5.93
C VAL A 4 10.70 0.51 6.93
N LYS A 5 11.55 1.51 7.15
CA LYS A 5 12.65 1.40 8.11
C LYS A 5 12.12 1.15 9.53
N TRP A 6 11.09 1.89 9.94
CA TRP A 6 10.46 1.66 11.24
C TRP A 6 9.90 0.24 11.34
N PHE A 7 9.21 -0.20 10.31
CA PHE A 7 8.60 -1.54 10.29
C PHE A 7 9.66 -2.63 10.41
N ASP A 8 10.75 -2.52 9.65
CA ASP A 8 11.85 -3.50 9.68
C ASP A 8 12.46 -3.63 11.07
N LEU A 9 12.56 -2.51 11.78
CA LEU A 9 13.13 -2.50 13.14
C LEU A 9 12.15 -3.05 14.18
N GLN A 10 10.87 -2.73 14.05
CA GLN A 10 9.86 -3.13 15.04
C GLN A 10 9.31 -4.54 14.82
N HIS A 11 9.27 -4.98 13.57
CA HIS A 11 8.69 -6.27 13.19
C HIS A 11 9.64 -7.05 12.28
N PRO A 12 10.84 -7.41 12.77
CA PRO A 12 11.84 -8.04 11.92
C PRO A 12 11.39 -9.38 11.32
N VAL A 13 10.54 -10.12 12.02
CA VAL A 13 10.03 -11.41 11.52
C VAL A 13 9.09 -11.21 10.32
N LEU A 14 8.37 -10.08 10.28
CA LEU A 14 7.42 -9.76 9.21
C LEU A 14 8.02 -8.86 8.13
N SER A 15 9.27 -8.47 8.29
CA SER A 15 9.91 -7.45 7.43
C SER A 15 9.74 -7.73 5.94
N ALA A 16 9.98 -8.96 5.50
CA ALA A 16 9.88 -9.34 4.10
C ALA A 16 8.46 -9.29 3.53
N LEU A 17 7.46 -9.20 4.40
CA LEU A 17 6.05 -9.18 3.98
C LEU A 17 5.50 -7.78 3.74
N LEU A 18 6.27 -6.74 4.12
CA LEU A 18 5.92 -5.37 3.79
C LEU A 18 6.81 -4.89 2.66
N PHE A 19 6.20 -4.47 1.56
CA PHE A 19 6.98 -3.99 0.42
C PHE A 19 6.24 -2.94 -0.38
N HIS A 20 7.02 -2.13 -1.10
CA HIS A 20 6.53 -1.10 -2.00
C HIS A 20 6.08 -1.70 -3.32
N VAL A 21 4.97 -1.22 -3.85
CA VAL A 21 4.44 -1.62 -5.16
C VAL A 21 4.65 -0.46 -6.13
N PRO A 22 5.45 -0.64 -7.20
CA PRO A 22 5.60 0.42 -8.20
C PRO A 22 4.25 0.68 -8.89
N ASN A 23 3.89 1.95 -9.01
CA ASN A 23 2.57 2.31 -9.52
C ASN A 23 2.61 3.28 -10.70
N GLY A 24 3.61 3.21 -11.50
CA GLY A 24 3.73 4.13 -12.62
C GLY A 24 4.57 5.35 -12.23
N GLY A 25 4.20 6.51 -12.53
CA GLY A 25 4.97 7.72 -12.40
C GLY A 25 5.29 8.28 -13.78
N HIS A 26 6.09 9.34 -13.81
CA HIS A 26 6.43 10.00 -15.08
C HIS A 26 7.35 9.11 -15.90
N ARG A 27 6.82 8.60 -17.02
CA ARG A 27 7.55 7.74 -17.94
C ARG A 27 7.21 8.14 -19.36
N ASN A 28 8.13 7.92 -20.29
CA ASN A 28 7.80 8.09 -21.69
C ASN A 28 6.80 7.00 -22.13
N ALA A 29 6.17 7.20 -23.29
CA ALA A 29 5.13 6.29 -23.77
C ALA A 29 5.62 4.87 -23.96
N ARG A 30 6.87 4.69 -24.35
CA ARG A 30 7.46 3.37 -24.57
C ARG A 30 7.63 2.62 -23.25
N GLU A 31 8.14 3.28 -22.22
CA GLU A 31 8.29 2.70 -20.89
C GLU A 31 6.93 2.41 -20.26
N ALA A 32 5.99 3.34 -20.40
CA ALA A 32 4.63 3.16 -19.88
C ALA A 32 3.97 1.92 -20.49
N ALA A 33 4.10 1.72 -21.80
CA ALA A 33 3.55 0.55 -22.48
C ALA A 33 4.21 -0.73 -21.99
N ARG A 34 5.52 -0.71 -21.79
CA ARG A 34 6.27 -1.86 -21.27
C ARG A 34 5.84 -2.24 -19.86
N PHE A 35 5.73 -1.24 -18.97
CA PHE A 35 5.31 -1.50 -17.59
C PHE A 35 3.87 -2.00 -17.52
N LYS A 36 2.99 -1.45 -18.35
CA LYS A 36 1.62 -1.94 -18.44
C LYS A 36 1.59 -3.40 -18.86
N ALA A 37 2.39 -3.77 -19.86
CA ALA A 37 2.49 -5.17 -20.32
C ALA A 37 3.04 -6.09 -19.23
N MET A 38 3.89 -5.57 -18.33
CA MET A 38 4.43 -6.33 -17.20
C MET A 38 3.46 -6.42 -16.02
N GLY A 39 2.31 -5.79 -16.08
CA GLY A 39 1.33 -5.83 -15.02
C GLY A 39 1.42 -4.70 -14.00
N VAL A 40 2.18 -3.65 -14.29
CA VAL A 40 2.16 -2.44 -13.46
C VAL A 40 0.81 -1.76 -13.66
N ARG A 41 0.10 -1.53 -12.57
CA ARG A 41 -1.27 -0.99 -12.62
C ARG A 41 -1.33 0.41 -11.99
N PRO A 42 -2.01 1.37 -12.63
CA PRO A 42 -2.21 2.68 -12.02
C PRO A 42 -3.16 2.56 -10.83
N GLY A 43 -2.88 3.32 -9.79
CA GLY A 43 -3.75 3.39 -8.63
C GLY A 43 -3.52 2.32 -7.56
N VAL A 44 -2.55 1.41 -7.76
CA VAL A 44 -2.21 0.45 -6.70
C VAL A 44 -1.71 1.19 -5.45
N PRO A 45 -1.95 0.65 -4.25
CA PRO A 45 -1.43 1.28 -3.03
C PRO A 45 0.11 1.26 -2.99
N ASP A 46 0.67 2.18 -2.23
CA ASP A 46 2.14 2.32 -2.15
C ASP A 46 2.80 1.14 -1.48
N LEU A 47 2.18 0.60 -0.42
CA LEU A 47 2.73 -0.50 0.36
C LEU A 47 1.69 -1.59 0.56
N LEU A 48 2.15 -2.83 0.55
CA LEU A 48 1.33 -3.99 0.93
C LEU A 48 2.01 -4.73 2.08
N LEU A 49 1.23 -5.08 3.09
CA LEU A 49 1.64 -5.99 4.14
C LEU A 49 0.88 -7.30 3.94
N LEU A 50 1.57 -8.31 3.43
CA LEU A 50 0.96 -9.60 3.11
C LEU A 50 0.91 -10.51 4.35
N TYR A 51 0.17 -10.06 5.34
CA TYR A 51 0.01 -10.82 6.58
C TYR A 51 -1.47 -10.78 6.97
N PRO A 52 -2.14 -11.94 7.01
CA PRO A 52 -3.57 -11.96 7.35
C PRO A 52 -3.79 -11.70 8.83
N LYS A 53 -4.77 -10.85 9.14
CA LYS A 53 -5.10 -10.49 10.51
C LYS A 53 -6.55 -10.02 10.58
N GLN A 54 -7.23 -10.28 11.66
CA GLN A 54 -8.59 -9.78 11.93
C GLN A 54 -9.62 -10.11 10.83
N GLY A 55 -9.43 -11.23 10.14
CA GLY A 55 -10.32 -11.60 9.05
C GLY A 55 -9.97 -10.97 7.71
N PHE A 56 -8.96 -10.10 7.66
CA PHE A 56 -8.45 -9.54 6.41
C PHE A 56 -7.30 -10.39 5.89
N HIS A 57 -7.18 -10.46 4.57
CA HIS A 57 -6.10 -11.22 3.93
C HIS A 57 -4.77 -10.47 3.93
N PHE A 58 -4.82 -9.15 3.92
CA PHE A 58 -3.64 -8.28 3.92
C PHE A 58 -4.01 -6.85 4.33
N LEU A 59 -3.00 -6.03 4.55
CA LEU A 59 -3.17 -4.59 4.78
C LEU A 59 -2.52 -3.82 3.62
N ALA A 60 -3.30 -2.96 2.98
CA ALA A 60 -2.83 -2.04 1.94
C ALA A 60 -2.72 -0.64 2.52
N LEU A 61 -1.61 0.04 2.23
CA LEU A 61 -1.33 1.37 2.77
C LEU A 61 -1.06 2.35 1.63
N GLU A 62 -1.88 3.39 1.55
CA GLU A 62 -1.73 4.46 0.57
C GLU A 62 -1.14 5.67 1.26
N LEU A 63 0.02 6.15 0.79
CA LEU A 63 0.72 7.28 1.39
C LEU A 63 0.31 8.56 0.68
N LYS A 64 -0.21 9.53 1.42
CA LYS A 64 -0.63 10.82 0.89
C LYS A 64 0.02 11.96 1.66
N ALA A 65 0.52 12.96 0.95
CA ALA A 65 1.09 14.15 1.55
C ALA A 65 0.01 15.20 1.82
N GLY A 66 0.08 15.84 2.99
CA GLY A 66 -0.78 16.98 3.31
C GLY A 66 -2.27 16.67 3.17
N LYS A 67 -2.96 17.47 2.38
CA LYS A 67 -4.40 17.36 2.14
C LYS A 67 -4.74 16.68 0.81
N ASN A 68 -3.75 16.10 0.15
CA ASN A 68 -3.99 15.40 -1.12
C ASN A 68 -5.01 14.28 -0.93
N THR A 69 -5.90 14.13 -1.90
CA THR A 69 -6.92 13.09 -1.87
C THR A 69 -6.57 12.00 -2.88
N GLN A 70 -7.23 10.86 -2.72
CA GLN A 70 -7.06 9.75 -3.66
C GLN A 70 -7.51 10.15 -5.06
N THR A 71 -6.78 9.68 -6.08
CA THR A 71 -7.20 9.77 -7.47
C THR A 71 -8.34 8.79 -7.73
N TYR A 72 -8.99 8.93 -8.90
CA TYR A 72 -10.03 7.99 -9.32
C TYR A 72 -9.50 6.55 -9.36
N GLU A 73 -8.31 6.36 -9.93
CA GLU A 73 -7.70 5.03 -10.02
C GLU A 73 -7.40 4.43 -8.64
N GLN A 74 -6.96 5.27 -7.71
CA GLN A 74 -6.70 4.82 -6.33
C GLN A 74 -7.98 4.40 -5.62
N LYS A 75 -9.05 5.17 -5.77
CA LYS A 75 -10.36 4.81 -5.19
C LYS A 75 -10.92 3.53 -5.80
N ARG A 76 -10.74 3.36 -7.11
CA ARG A 76 -11.16 2.15 -7.80
C ARG A 76 -10.39 0.94 -7.27
N TYR A 77 -9.08 1.08 -7.10
CA TYR A 77 -8.24 -0.01 -6.59
C TYR A 77 -8.57 -0.35 -5.14
N GLU A 78 -8.83 0.65 -4.32
CA GLU A 78 -9.30 0.44 -2.95
C GLU A 78 -10.55 -0.44 -2.93
N SER A 79 -11.52 -0.13 -3.77
CA SER A 79 -12.76 -0.91 -3.86
C SER A 79 -12.48 -2.36 -4.27
N ILE A 80 -11.60 -2.58 -5.25
CA ILE A 80 -11.24 -3.93 -5.70
C ILE A 80 -10.54 -4.71 -4.59
N LEU A 81 -9.57 -4.09 -3.93
CA LEU A 81 -8.78 -4.76 -2.89
C LEU A 81 -9.60 -5.09 -1.66
N THR A 82 -10.56 -4.24 -1.29
CA THR A 82 -11.40 -4.49 -0.11
C THR A 82 -12.55 -5.45 -0.41
N HIS A 83 -13.26 -5.25 -1.52
CA HIS A 83 -14.47 -6.02 -1.81
C HIS A 83 -14.21 -7.35 -2.50
N ARG A 84 -13.17 -7.45 -3.33
CA ARG A 84 -12.88 -8.68 -4.05
C ARG A 84 -11.74 -9.47 -3.44
N ALA A 85 -10.70 -8.79 -2.96
CA ALA A 85 -9.52 -9.46 -2.42
C ALA A 85 -9.52 -9.61 -0.91
N GLY A 86 -10.48 -9.01 -0.21
CA GLY A 86 -10.63 -9.18 1.23
C GLY A 86 -9.55 -8.49 2.06
N GLY A 87 -8.92 -7.46 1.52
CA GLY A 87 -7.89 -6.71 2.24
C GLY A 87 -8.46 -5.56 3.05
N LYS A 88 -7.66 -5.05 3.97
CA LYS A 88 -7.92 -3.79 4.63
C LYS A 88 -7.10 -2.71 3.94
N TYR A 89 -7.68 -1.54 3.74
CA TYR A 89 -7.04 -0.43 3.03
C TYR A 89 -7.06 0.81 3.91
N VAL A 90 -5.91 1.44 4.11
CA VAL A 90 -5.79 2.63 4.94
C VAL A 90 -4.98 3.70 4.20
N VAL A 91 -5.50 4.92 4.19
CA VAL A 91 -4.76 6.09 3.71
C VAL A 91 -4.02 6.67 4.90
N VAL A 92 -2.70 6.78 4.79
CA VAL A 92 -1.87 7.35 5.87
C VAL A 92 -1.21 8.63 5.37
N ARG A 93 -1.08 9.61 6.26
CA ARG A 93 -0.59 10.95 5.90
C ARG A 93 0.66 11.36 6.67
N SER A 94 1.14 10.49 7.56
CA SER A 94 2.30 10.75 8.39
C SER A 94 2.91 9.44 8.84
N ILE A 95 4.14 9.50 9.36
CA ILE A 95 4.77 8.32 9.96
C ILE A 95 3.96 7.84 11.17
N ASP A 96 3.41 8.75 11.97
CA ASP A 96 2.59 8.38 13.12
C ASP A 96 1.31 7.66 12.68
N GLY A 97 0.68 8.14 11.61
CA GLY A 97 -0.49 7.48 11.03
C GLY A 97 -0.17 6.10 10.50
N PHE A 98 1.00 5.92 9.90
CA PHE A 98 1.47 4.62 9.43
C PHE A 98 1.66 3.66 10.61
N ILE A 99 2.35 4.11 11.66
CA ILE A 99 2.60 3.31 12.86
C ILE A 99 1.28 2.87 13.49
N GLU A 100 0.34 3.79 13.62
CA GLU A 100 -0.97 3.50 14.19
C GLU A 100 -1.74 2.47 13.34
N ALA A 101 -1.76 2.65 12.03
CA ALA A 101 -2.47 1.74 11.12
C ALA A 101 -1.91 0.32 11.21
N VAL A 102 -0.59 0.18 11.16
CA VAL A 102 0.07 -1.12 11.23
C VAL A 102 -0.11 -1.76 12.61
N SER A 103 0.11 -0.99 13.67
CA SER A 103 -0.03 -1.51 15.05
C SER A 103 -1.46 -1.94 15.33
N SER A 104 -2.44 -1.15 14.93
CA SER A 104 -3.85 -1.50 15.07
C SER A 104 -4.20 -2.77 14.30
N TYR A 105 -3.66 -2.92 13.10
CA TYR A 105 -3.90 -4.11 12.28
C TYR A 105 -3.31 -5.36 12.93
N LEU A 106 -2.07 -5.28 13.40
CA LEU A 106 -1.36 -6.44 13.96
C LEU A 106 -1.81 -6.81 15.36
N ASP A 107 -2.30 -5.85 16.16
CA ASP A 107 -2.69 -6.06 17.56
C ASP A 107 -4.13 -6.56 17.71
N GLY A 108 -4.89 -6.48 16.65
CA GLY A 108 -6.31 -6.85 16.70
C GLY A 108 -6.60 -8.33 16.81
#